data_33a16814aa0918270cf871197205d537
#
_entry.id   33a16814aa0918270cf871197205d537
#
_cell.length_a   1.000
_cell.length_b   1.000
_cell.length_c   1.000
_cell.angle_alpha   90.00
_cell.angle_beta   90.00
_cell.angle_gamma   90.00
#
_symmetry.space_group_name_H-M   'P 1'
#
loop_
_entity.id
_entity.type
_entity.pdbx_description
1 polymer ?
#
loop_
_entity_poly.entity_id
_entity_poly.type
_entity_poly.pdbx_seq_one_letter_code
_entity_poly.pdbx_strand_id
1 'polypeptide(L)'
;MPHQLALPRRDAAGVRALLQRLPDRGPWRAEGLEGETLELKETPDTTATPAHARKHAGERLRTELAETAMSFANAKGGTIVVGVRDRAEAEQLVIPGVDAGRWSPDEVTRIIHERTTPPLLVHAQAEQIRGRTVLLIHVAPGTAIHGTTSGVFKHRVGDRNVPLDDATMRSLRAARGHYDWSAESVAAGLDGVSPLALAAAAERLRRQGKPDMA
;
A
#
# COMPACT_ATOMS: atom_id res chain seq x y z
N MET A 1 9.83 29.36 -6.75
CA MET A 1 9.54 28.72 -5.47
C MET A 1 8.70 27.50 -5.77
N PRO A 2 9.21 26.24 -5.67
CA PRO A 2 8.35 25.08 -5.80
C PRO A 2 7.41 25.06 -4.59
N HIS A 3 6.11 25.14 -4.83
CA HIS A 3 5.11 24.91 -3.81
C HIS A 3 5.30 23.50 -3.28
N GLN A 4 5.76 23.36 -2.04
CA GLN A 4 5.70 22.12 -1.29
C GLN A 4 4.22 21.73 -1.18
N LEU A 5 3.78 20.81 -2.05
CA LEU A 5 2.47 20.18 -1.93
C LEU A 5 2.48 19.43 -0.61
N ALA A 6 1.71 19.93 0.36
CA ALA A 6 1.51 19.20 1.61
C ALA A 6 1.00 17.79 1.27
N LEU A 7 1.71 16.76 1.72
CA LEU A 7 1.35 15.37 1.50
C LEU A 7 -0.07 15.13 2.06
N PRO A 8 -1.00 14.63 1.24
CA PRO A 8 -2.36 14.40 1.68
C PRO A 8 -2.40 13.30 2.75
N ARG A 9 -3.48 13.32 3.54
CA ARG A 9 -3.80 12.21 4.44
C ARG A 9 -3.78 10.89 3.66
N ARG A 10 -3.39 9.81 4.32
CA ARG A 10 -3.18 8.45 3.78
C ARG A 10 -4.43 7.76 3.23
N ASP A 11 -5.57 8.44 3.17
CA ASP A 11 -6.85 7.95 2.69
C ASP A 11 -7.01 8.12 1.16
N ALA A 12 -7.91 7.35 0.59
CA ALA A 12 -8.21 7.40 -0.84
C ALA A 12 -8.61 8.81 -1.33
N ALA A 13 -9.30 9.58 -0.48
CA ALA A 13 -9.73 10.95 -0.81
C ALA A 13 -8.54 11.90 -0.96
N GLY A 14 -7.55 11.80 -0.06
CA GLY A 14 -6.33 12.60 -0.12
C GLY A 14 -5.48 12.27 -1.35
N VAL A 15 -5.36 10.97 -1.68
CA VAL A 15 -4.65 10.54 -2.91
C VAL A 15 -5.40 11.02 -4.15
N ARG A 16 -6.73 10.91 -4.21
CA ARG A 16 -7.54 11.44 -5.31
C ARG A 16 -7.33 12.95 -5.48
N ALA A 17 -7.39 13.72 -4.39
CA ALA A 17 -7.16 15.16 -4.43
C ALA A 17 -5.76 15.52 -4.93
N LEU A 18 -4.74 14.73 -4.57
CA LEU A 18 -3.39 14.88 -5.10
C LEU A 18 -3.37 14.65 -6.62
N LEU A 19 -3.92 13.54 -7.10
CA LEU A 19 -3.94 13.20 -8.53
C LEU A 19 -4.67 14.25 -9.37
N GLN A 20 -5.73 14.85 -8.84
CA GLN A 20 -6.45 15.94 -9.53
C GLN A 20 -5.62 17.23 -9.70
N ARG A 21 -4.59 17.43 -8.86
CA ARG A 21 -3.70 18.61 -8.91
C ARG A 21 -2.51 18.42 -9.85
N LEU A 22 -2.19 17.17 -10.24
CA LEU A 22 -1.09 16.94 -11.18
C LEU A 22 -1.35 17.62 -12.51
N PRO A 23 -0.32 18.05 -13.26
CA PRO A 23 -0.52 18.57 -14.60
C PRO A 23 -1.11 17.49 -15.52
N ASP A 24 -1.80 17.88 -16.58
CA ASP A 24 -2.33 16.88 -17.54
C ASP A 24 -1.22 16.30 -18.40
N ARG A 25 -0.24 17.12 -18.78
CA ARG A 25 0.91 16.76 -19.62
C ARG A 25 2.22 17.21 -19.01
N GLY A 26 3.32 16.55 -19.44
CA GLY A 26 4.69 16.94 -19.06
C GLY A 26 5.13 18.29 -19.67
N PRO A 27 6.34 18.72 -19.33
CA PRO A 27 7.31 17.95 -18.55
C PRO A 27 6.92 17.86 -17.06
N TRP A 28 7.04 16.67 -16.49
CA TRP A 28 6.69 16.43 -15.09
C TRP A 28 7.54 15.29 -14.50
N ARG A 29 7.78 15.34 -13.19
CA ARG A 29 8.46 14.30 -12.40
C ARG A 29 7.78 14.13 -11.06
N ALA A 30 7.74 12.90 -10.57
CA ALA A 30 7.17 12.51 -9.28
C ALA A 30 8.04 12.87 -8.06
N GLU A 31 9.20 13.51 -8.27
CA GLU A 31 10.13 13.86 -7.20
C GLU A 31 9.44 14.61 -6.05
N GLY A 32 9.59 14.06 -4.84
CA GLY A 32 8.97 14.60 -3.63
C GLY A 32 7.49 14.22 -3.40
N LEU A 33 6.85 13.48 -4.32
CA LEU A 33 5.53 12.91 -4.12
C LEU A 33 5.62 11.47 -3.60
N GLU A 34 6.50 10.66 -4.19
CA GLU A 34 6.79 9.32 -3.70
C GLU A 34 7.54 9.39 -2.38
N GLY A 35 7.29 8.42 -1.52
CA GLY A 35 7.90 8.39 -0.20
C GLY A 35 7.57 7.13 0.57
N GLU A 36 7.60 7.21 1.90
CA GLU A 36 7.38 6.08 2.79
C GLU A 36 6.00 5.41 2.62
N THR A 37 5.01 6.13 2.08
CA THR A 37 3.61 5.68 2.07
C THR A 37 2.88 5.91 0.74
N LEU A 38 3.58 6.40 -0.27
CA LEU A 38 3.00 6.60 -1.61
C LEU A 38 4.00 6.13 -2.67
N GLU A 39 3.50 5.42 -3.65
CA GLU A 39 4.24 4.98 -4.85
C GLU A 39 3.38 5.15 -6.08
N LEU A 40 3.98 5.64 -7.17
CA LEU A 40 3.33 5.78 -8.47
C LEU A 40 3.88 4.71 -9.42
N LYS A 41 3.02 4.11 -10.21
CA LYS A 41 3.40 3.10 -11.21
C LYS A 41 2.70 3.35 -12.53
N GLU A 42 3.47 3.35 -13.60
CA GLU A 42 2.95 3.36 -14.96
C GLU A 42 2.65 1.94 -15.44
N THR A 43 1.56 1.76 -16.19
CA THR A 43 1.32 0.51 -16.91
C THR A 43 2.07 0.52 -18.24
N PRO A 44 2.54 -0.66 -18.72
CA PRO A 44 3.20 -0.75 -20.03
C PRO A 44 2.29 -0.24 -21.14
N ASP A 45 2.84 0.60 -22.03
CA ASP A 45 2.13 1.05 -23.22
C ASP A 45 1.81 -0.16 -24.11
N THR A 46 0.51 -0.34 -24.39
CA THR A 46 0.02 -1.47 -25.18
C THR A 46 0.04 -1.19 -26.68
N THR A 47 0.19 0.05 -27.11
CA THR A 47 0.07 0.47 -28.50
C THR A 47 1.40 0.53 -29.24
N ALA A 48 2.45 0.99 -28.56
CA ALA A 48 3.75 1.28 -29.17
C ALA A 48 4.78 0.13 -29.09
N THR A 49 4.49 -0.95 -28.34
CA THR A 49 5.48 -1.97 -27.98
C THR A 49 5.16 -3.33 -28.61
N PRO A 50 6.13 -4.07 -29.20
CA PRO A 50 5.92 -5.43 -29.71
C PRO A 50 5.32 -6.38 -28.66
N ALA A 51 4.53 -7.36 -29.09
CA ALA A 51 3.76 -8.24 -28.20
C ALA A 51 4.63 -8.95 -27.12
N HIS A 52 5.84 -9.42 -27.48
CA HIS A 52 6.75 -10.06 -26.55
C HIS A 52 7.28 -9.09 -25.48
N ALA A 53 7.63 -7.86 -25.87
CA ALA A 53 8.12 -6.84 -24.94
C ALA A 53 6.98 -6.37 -23.99
N ARG A 54 5.73 -6.30 -24.47
CA ARG A 54 4.56 -6.03 -23.63
C ARG A 54 4.35 -7.10 -22.56
N LYS A 55 4.53 -8.37 -22.90
CA LYS A 55 4.44 -9.48 -21.93
C LYS A 55 5.51 -9.33 -20.83
N HIS A 56 6.75 -9.10 -21.19
CA HIS A 56 7.83 -8.89 -20.21
C HIS A 56 7.62 -7.66 -19.34
N ALA A 57 7.20 -6.54 -19.93
CA ALA A 57 6.90 -5.33 -19.16
C ALA A 57 5.72 -5.53 -18.21
N GLY A 58 4.68 -6.27 -18.62
CA GLY A 58 3.56 -6.65 -17.77
C GLY A 58 3.99 -7.53 -16.59
N GLU A 59 4.85 -8.54 -16.84
CA GLU A 59 5.38 -9.39 -15.77
C GLU A 59 6.28 -8.61 -14.80
N ARG A 60 7.10 -7.70 -15.32
CA ARG A 60 7.90 -6.82 -14.48
C ARG A 60 7.02 -5.97 -13.55
N LEU A 61 5.97 -5.34 -14.08
CA LEU A 61 5.05 -4.56 -13.26
C LEU A 61 4.37 -5.42 -12.18
N ARG A 62 3.95 -6.66 -12.50
CA ARG A 62 3.37 -7.59 -11.52
C ARG A 62 4.35 -7.89 -10.38
N THR A 63 5.62 -8.10 -10.70
CA THR A 63 6.68 -8.31 -9.70
C THR A 63 6.89 -7.06 -8.86
N GLU A 64 7.00 -5.89 -9.48
CA GLU A 64 7.15 -4.61 -8.80
C GLU A 64 5.99 -4.28 -7.87
N LEU A 65 4.73 -4.60 -8.26
CA LEU A 65 3.56 -4.42 -7.41
C LEU A 65 3.64 -5.28 -6.16
N ALA A 66 4.00 -6.56 -6.29
CA ALA A 66 4.15 -7.46 -5.15
C ALA A 66 5.30 -7.02 -4.22
N GLU A 67 6.45 -6.64 -4.78
CA GLU A 67 7.59 -6.15 -4.01
C GLU A 67 7.29 -4.84 -3.28
N THR A 68 6.58 -3.91 -3.92
CA THR A 68 6.22 -2.63 -3.30
C THR A 68 5.17 -2.83 -2.21
N ALA A 69 4.14 -3.64 -2.47
CA ALA A 69 3.12 -3.96 -1.47
C ALA A 69 3.74 -4.65 -0.24
N MET A 70 4.61 -5.64 -0.45
CA MET A 70 5.38 -6.28 0.62
C MET A 70 6.22 -5.27 1.39
N SER A 71 6.92 -4.37 0.70
CA SER A 71 7.78 -3.36 1.34
C SER A 71 6.97 -2.38 2.19
N PHE A 72 5.79 -1.99 1.73
CA PHE A 72 4.85 -1.19 2.52
C PHE A 72 4.32 -1.95 3.73
N ALA A 73 3.90 -3.21 3.57
CA ALA A 73 3.44 -4.04 4.67
C ALA A 73 4.55 -4.27 5.72
N ASN A 74 5.80 -4.40 5.28
CA ASN A 74 6.95 -4.53 6.17
C ASN A 74 7.38 -3.22 6.84
N ALA A 75 6.77 -2.09 6.48
CA ALA A 75 7.00 -0.78 7.09
C ALA A 75 5.70 -0.21 7.69
N LYS A 76 5.28 0.96 7.25
CA LYS A 76 4.15 1.72 7.82
C LYS A 76 2.84 1.53 7.02
N GLY A 77 2.82 0.62 6.06
CA GLY A 77 1.77 0.58 5.05
C GLY A 77 1.90 1.70 4.02
N GLY A 78 0.94 1.80 3.11
CA GLY A 78 0.96 2.85 2.09
C GLY A 78 -0.07 2.64 1.00
N THR A 79 0.03 3.47 -0.04
CA THR A 79 -0.82 3.39 -1.23
C THR A 79 0.04 3.33 -2.47
N ILE A 80 -0.24 2.35 -3.34
CA ILE A 80 0.33 2.27 -4.68
C ILE A 80 -0.73 2.79 -5.65
N VAL A 81 -0.35 3.74 -6.50
CA VAL A 81 -1.22 4.28 -7.56
C VAL A 81 -0.72 3.75 -8.90
N VAL A 82 -1.56 2.98 -9.60
CA VAL A 82 -1.23 2.44 -10.92
C VAL A 82 -1.96 3.21 -12.00
N GLY A 83 -1.25 3.58 -13.07
CA GLY A 83 -1.76 4.40 -14.16
C GLY A 83 -1.27 5.84 -14.14
N VAL A 84 -0.21 6.10 -13.36
CA VAL A 84 0.45 7.42 -13.28
C VAL A 84 1.93 7.23 -13.61
N ARG A 85 2.49 8.12 -14.42
CA ARG A 85 3.92 8.14 -14.71
C ARG A 85 4.69 8.73 -13.53
N ASP A 86 5.86 8.21 -13.27
CA ASP A 86 6.88 8.82 -12.40
C ASP A 86 7.60 9.98 -13.13
N ARG A 87 7.65 9.90 -14.46
CA ARG A 87 8.19 10.93 -15.34
C ARG A 87 7.38 11.04 -16.61
N ALA A 88 7.02 12.25 -16.99
CA ALA A 88 6.41 12.55 -18.29
C ALA A 88 7.23 13.62 -19.02
N GLU A 89 7.61 13.33 -20.27
CA GLU A 89 8.23 14.30 -21.17
C GLU A 89 7.15 15.28 -21.70
N ALA A 90 7.58 16.32 -22.42
CA ALA A 90 6.66 17.26 -23.05
C ALA A 90 5.62 16.48 -23.90
N GLU A 91 4.38 16.95 -23.85
CA GLU A 91 3.21 16.36 -24.55
C GLU A 91 2.76 14.98 -24.07
N GLN A 92 3.52 14.29 -23.23
CA GLN A 92 3.08 13.02 -22.63
C GLN A 92 2.08 13.26 -21.50
N LEU A 93 1.08 12.41 -21.42
CA LEU A 93 0.13 12.42 -20.31
C LEU A 93 0.82 12.01 -19.02
N VAL A 94 0.61 12.78 -17.95
CA VAL A 94 1.10 12.43 -16.60
C VAL A 94 0.28 11.28 -16.04
N ILE A 95 -1.02 11.25 -16.30
CA ILE A 95 -1.92 10.17 -15.92
C ILE A 95 -2.44 9.50 -17.20
N PRO A 96 -1.72 8.52 -17.77
CA PRO A 96 -2.23 7.75 -18.91
C PRO A 96 -3.41 6.86 -18.53
N GLY A 97 -3.52 6.49 -17.25
CA GLY A 97 -4.50 5.53 -16.76
C GLY A 97 -4.07 4.09 -16.98
N VAL A 98 -5.00 3.18 -16.72
CA VAL A 98 -4.82 1.73 -16.91
C VAL A 98 -5.79 1.20 -17.98
N ASP A 99 -5.39 0.14 -18.68
CA ASP A 99 -6.31 -0.66 -19.47
C ASP A 99 -7.14 -1.54 -18.52
N ALA A 100 -8.40 -1.18 -18.31
CA ALA A 100 -9.30 -1.85 -17.39
C ALA A 100 -9.58 -3.34 -17.78
N GLY A 101 -9.38 -3.72 -19.04
CA GLY A 101 -9.48 -5.11 -19.47
C GLY A 101 -8.32 -5.99 -19.00
N ARG A 102 -7.19 -5.38 -18.61
CA ARG A 102 -5.98 -6.09 -18.17
C ARG A 102 -5.62 -5.82 -16.71
N TRP A 103 -5.99 -4.66 -16.19
CA TRP A 103 -5.66 -4.20 -14.85
C TRP A 103 -6.96 -3.80 -14.14
N SER A 104 -7.43 -4.67 -13.29
CA SER A 104 -8.60 -4.44 -12.44
C SER A 104 -8.22 -4.53 -10.96
N PRO A 105 -9.05 -4.01 -10.03
CA PRO A 105 -8.84 -4.19 -8.59
C PRO A 105 -8.66 -5.66 -8.20
N ASP A 106 -9.47 -6.56 -8.75
CA ASP A 106 -9.39 -8.00 -8.46
C ASP A 106 -8.10 -8.61 -8.97
N GLU A 107 -7.68 -8.25 -10.20
CA GLU A 107 -6.43 -8.76 -10.78
C GLU A 107 -5.20 -8.32 -9.98
N VAL A 108 -5.10 -7.05 -9.58
CA VAL A 108 -3.94 -6.58 -8.79
C VAL A 108 -3.94 -7.17 -7.38
N THR A 109 -5.11 -7.35 -6.76
CA THR A 109 -5.24 -8.03 -5.48
C THR A 109 -4.77 -9.48 -5.57
N ARG A 110 -5.20 -10.20 -6.59
CA ARG A 110 -4.79 -11.59 -6.87
C ARG A 110 -3.28 -11.68 -7.11
N ILE A 111 -2.70 -10.79 -7.92
CA ILE A 111 -1.26 -10.75 -8.21
C ILE A 111 -0.45 -10.60 -6.93
N ILE A 112 -0.82 -9.65 -6.07
CA ILE A 112 -0.10 -9.39 -4.81
C ILE A 112 -0.24 -10.59 -3.88
N HIS A 113 -1.44 -11.13 -3.72
CA HIS A 113 -1.70 -12.29 -2.89
C HIS A 113 -0.88 -13.52 -3.32
N GLU A 114 -0.88 -13.85 -4.62
CA GLU A 114 -0.18 -15.04 -5.15
C GLU A 114 1.35 -14.92 -5.12
N ARG A 115 1.88 -13.68 -5.13
CA ARG A 115 3.32 -13.43 -5.23
C ARG A 115 3.98 -13.07 -3.90
N THR A 116 3.23 -13.08 -2.79
CA THR A 116 3.76 -12.78 -1.46
C THR A 116 3.60 -13.97 -0.50
N THR A 117 4.51 -14.07 0.45
CA THR A 117 4.50 -15.11 1.48
C THR A 117 4.90 -14.55 2.86
N PRO A 118 4.08 -14.67 3.93
CA PRO A 118 2.69 -15.09 3.86
C PRO A 118 1.88 -14.25 2.85
N PRO A 119 0.78 -14.79 2.29
CA PRO A 119 -0.04 -14.02 1.35
C PRO A 119 -0.49 -12.70 1.94
N LEU A 120 -0.32 -11.60 1.19
CA LEU A 120 -0.69 -10.26 1.61
C LEU A 120 -2.08 -9.91 1.09
N LEU A 121 -2.95 -9.47 1.98
CA LEU A 121 -4.25 -8.93 1.61
C LEU A 121 -4.14 -7.41 1.46
N VAL A 122 -4.60 -6.89 0.33
CA VAL A 122 -4.65 -5.47 0.02
C VAL A 122 -6.06 -5.05 -0.35
N HIS A 123 -6.37 -3.78 -0.20
CA HIS A 123 -7.61 -3.22 -0.69
C HIS A 123 -7.33 -2.41 -1.96
N ALA A 124 -7.84 -2.87 -3.10
CA ALA A 124 -7.69 -2.19 -4.37
C ALA A 124 -9.04 -1.63 -4.85
N GLN A 125 -9.00 -0.44 -5.43
CA GLN A 125 -10.18 0.20 -6.03
C GLN A 125 -9.80 0.96 -7.30
N ALA A 126 -10.76 1.05 -8.23
CA ALA A 126 -10.62 1.86 -9.43
C ALA A 126 -11.17 3.28 -9.19
N GLU A 127 -10.43 4.29 -9.64
CA GLU A 127 -10.80 5.69 -9.54
C GLU A 127 -10.77 6.36 -10.90
N GLN A 128 -11.73 7.28 -11.12
CA GLN A 128 -11.77 8.08 -12.34
C GLN A 128 -11.09 9.43 -12.12
N ILE A 129 -9.97 9.66 -12.79
CA ILE A 129 -9.24 10.92 -12.76
C ILE A 129 -9.21 11.49 -14.18
N ARG A 130 -9.91 12.60 -14.39
CA ARG A 130 -10.01 13.27 -15.70
C ARG A 130 -10.41 12.30 -16.84
N GLY A 131 -11.41 11.44 -16.58
CA GLY A 131 -11.90 10.47 -17.54
C GLY A 131 -10.98 9.27 -17.81
N ARG A 132 -9.92 9.09 -17.01
CA ARG A 132 -9.01 7.96 -17.09
C ARG A 132 -9.09 7.13 -15.82
N THR A 133 -9.10 5.83 -15.96
CA THR A 133 -9.10 4.90 -14.83
C THR A 133 -7.70 4.77 -14.26
N VAL A 134 -7.53 4.97 -12.96
CA VAL A 134 -6.34 4.62 -12.18
C VAL A 134 -6.71 3.61 -11.11
N LEU A 135 -5.76 2.82 -10.63
CA LEU A 135 -6.00 1.90 -9.51
C LEU A 135 -5.29 2.45 -8.26
N LEU A 136 -6.01 2.49 -7.16
CA LEU A 136 -5.47 2.76 -5.83
C LEU A 136 -5.39 1.43 -5.07
N ILE A 137 -4.19 1.06 -4.64
CA ILE A 137 -3.94 -0.18 -3.90
C ILE A 137 -3.48 0.22 -2.51
N HIS A 138 -4.34 0.04 -1.51
CA HIS A 138 -4.04 0.34 -0.11
C HIS A 138 -3.46 -0.89 0.57
N VAL A 139 -2.30 -0.71 1.17
CA VAL A 139 -1.56 -1.74 1.89
C VAL A 139 -1.50 -1.33 3.36
N ALA A 140 -2.09 -2.13 4.23
CA ALA A 140 -1.96 -1.94 5.68
C ALA A 140 -0.56 -2.37 6.17
N PRO A 141 -0.07 -1.82 7.30
CA PRO A 141 1.07 -2.39 7.97
C PRO A 141 0.81 -3.87 8.30
N GLY A 142 1.75 -4.74 7.96
CA GLY A 142 1.59 -6.18 8.19
C GLY A 142 1.84 -6.56 9.65
N THR A 143 1.09 -7.51 10.18
CA THR A 143 1.35 -8.14 11.48
C THR A 143 2.44 -9.22 11.39
N ALA A 144 2.68 -9.75 10.20
CA ALA A 144 3.78 -10.66 9.88
C ALA A 144 4.80 -10.00 8.94
N ILE A 145 6.01 -10.53 8.87
CA ILE A 145 6.97 -10.14 7.84
C ILE A 145 6.62 -10.87 6.56
N HIS A 146 6.38 -10.12 5.50
CA HIS A 146 6.09 -10.64 4.17
C HIS A 146 7.34 -10.65 3.31
N GLY A 147 7.48 -11.70 2.52
CA GLY A 147 8.45 -11.80 1.42
C GLY A 147 7.74 -12.01 0.09
N THR A 148 8.48 -12.02 -1.01
CA THR A 148 7.96 -12.57 -2.27
C THR A 148 8.05 -14.09 -2.26
N THR A 149 7.26 -14.76 -3.09
CA THR A 149 7.35 -16.23 -3.27
C THR A 149 8.70 -16.67 -3.86
N SER A 150 9.48 -15.75 -4.43
CA SER A 150 10.87 -15.97 -4.85
C SER A 150 11.91 -15.79 -3.74
N GLY A 151 11.49 -15.54 -2.49
CA GLY A 151 12.38 -15.43 -1.34
C GLY A 151 13.00 -14.05 -1.13
N VAL A 152 12.51 -13.01 -1.80
CA VAL A 152 12.98 -11.63 -1.60
C VAL A 152 12.23 -10.98 -0.46
N PHE A 153 12.94 -10.33 0.46
CA PHE A 153 12.38 -9.56 1.58
C PHE A 153 12.88 -8.12 1.49
N LYS A 154 11.96 -7.17 1.47
CA LYS A 154 12.26 -5.73 1.45
C LYS A 154 11.37 -4.99 2.43
N HIS A 155 11.80 -3.77 2.82
CA HIS A 155 10.99 -2.81 3.55
C HIS A 155 11.11 -1.43 2.90
N ARG A 156 10.17 -0.56 3.19
CA ARG A 156 10.15 0.81 2.66
C ARG A 156 11.00 1.74 3.53
N VAL A 157 11.94 2.46 2.90
CA VAL A 157 12.76 3.50 3.50
C VAL A 157 12.74 4.71 2.58
N GLY A 158 12.05 5.76 2.98
CA GLY A 158 11.79 6.89 2.10
C GLY A 158 11.00 6.46 0.84
N ASP A 159 11.56 6.72 -0.33
CA ASP A 159 11.01 6.35 -1.64
C ASP A 159 11.55 5.01 -2.18
N ARG A 160 12.33 4.24 -1.37
CA ARG A 160 13.02 3.04 -1.83
C ARG A 160 12.54 1.77 -1.15
N ASN A 161 12.49 0.69 -1.91
CA ASN A 161 12.30 -0.67 -1.40
C ASN A 161 13.68 -1.29 -1.11
N VAL A 162 14.09 -1.27 0.16
CA VAL A 162 15.42 -1.70 0.60
C VAL A 162 15.35 -3.16 1.05
N PRO A 163 16.31 -4.02 0.67
CA PRO A 163 16.39 -5.37 1.19
C PRO A 163 16.45 -5.40 2.72
N LEU A 164 15.75 -6.35 3.34
CA LEU A 164 15.85 -6.61 4.76
C LEU A 164 17.12 -7.42 5.03
N ASP A 165 18.03 -6.85 5.81
CA ASP A 165 19.13 -7.61 6.39
C ASP A 165 18.66 -8.44 7.62
N ASP A 166 19.51 -9.38 8.04
CA ASP A 166 19.18 -10.28 9.16
C ASP A 166 18.93 -9.55 10.48
N ALA A 167 19.62 -8.43 10.72
CA ALA A 167 19.46 -7.66 11.95
C ALA A 167 18.11 -6.93 11.96
N THR A 168 17.76 -6.26 10.86
CA THR A 168 16.47 -5.59 10.69
C THR A 168 15.32 -6.61 10.72
N MET A 169 15.50 -7.77 10.09
CA MET A 169 14.50 -8.84 10.12
C MET A 169 14.25 -9.35 11.53
N ARG A 170 15.29 -9.59 12.33
CA ARG A 170 15.16 -9.97 13.75
C ARG A 170 14.44 -8.90 14.57
N SER A 171 14.80 -7.64 14.38
CA SER A 171 14.18 -6.50 15.07
C SER A 171 12.69 -6.38 14.73
N LEU A 172 12.33 -6.51 13.45
CA LEU A 172 10.93 -6.51 13.03
C LEU A 172 10.14 -7.69 13.56
N ARG A 173 10.72 -8.89 13.60
CA ARG A 173 10.10 -10.07 14.21
C ARG A 173 9.85 -9.87 15.70
N ALA A 174 10.84 -9.36 16.42
CA ALA A 174 10.71 -9.04 17.85
C ALA A 174 9.62 -8.00 18.11
N ALA A 175 9.62 -6.89 17.34
CA ALA A 175 8.63 -5.84 17.47
C ALA A 175 7.20 -6.33 17.19
N ARG A 176 7.02 -7.20 16.19
CA ARG A 176 5.71 -7.75 15.81
C ARG A 176 5.25 -8.90 16.71
N GLY A 177 6.18 -9.69 17.25
CA GLY A 177 5.86 -10.76 18.22
C GLY A 177 5.45 -10.21 19.59
N HIS A 178 5.84 -8.99 19.92
CA HIS A 178 5.44 -8.27 21.13
C HIS A 178 4.28 -7.29 20.90
N TYR A 179 3.74 -7.23 19.68
CA TYR A 179 2.62 -6.36 19.39
C TYR A 179 1.35 -6.92 20.04
N ASP A 180 1.04 -6.36 21.19
CA ASP A 180 -0.20 -6.65 21.90
C ASP A 180 -1.30 -5.71 21.35
N TRP A 181 -2.05 -6.20 20.38
CA TRP A 181 -3.20 -5.47 19.82
C TRP A 181 -4.27 -5.15 20.88
N SER A 182 -4.30 -5.89 22.01
CA SER A 182 -5.23 -5.63 23.11
C SER A 182 -4.83 -4.41 23.95
N ALA A 183 -3.59 -3.93 23.78
CA ALA A 183 -3.09 -2.70 24.41
C ALA A 183 -3.34 -1.44 23.55
N GLU A 184 -3.79 -1.57 22.31
CA GLU A 184 -4.21 -0.40 21.51
C GLU A 184 -5.48 0.20 22.08
N SER A 185 -5.39 1.48 22.49
CA SER A 185 -6.60 2.25 22.76
C SER A 185 -7.39 2.41 21.48
N VAL A 186 -8.49 1.69 21.38
CA VAL A 186 -9.48 1.90 20.32
C VAL A 186 -10.13 3.25 20.61
N ALA A 187 -10.05 4.17 19.65
CA ALA A 187 -10.75 5.47 19.74
C ALA A 187 -12.29 5.33 19.75
N ALA A 188 -12.81 4.13 19.51
CA ALA A 188 -14.20 3.78 19.75
C ALA A 188 -14.40 3.65 21.26
N GLY A 189 -15.15 4.57 21.87
CA GLY A 189 -15.57 4.45 23.25
C GLY A 189 -16.29 3.13 23.51
N LEU A 190 -16.44 2.77 24.78
CA LEU A 190 -17.13 1.54 25.22
C LEU A 190 -18.61 1.47 24.77
N ASP A 191 -19.14 2.52 24.16
CA ASP A 191 -20.53 2.66 23.71
C ASP A 191 -20.96 1.58 22.68
N GLY A 192 -20.00 0.96 21.99
CA GLY A 192 -20.23 -0.18 21.10
C GLY A 192 -20.09 -1.55 21.74
N VAL A 193 -19.71 -1.63 23.01
CA VAL A 193 -19.51 -2.90 23.72
C VAL A 193 -20.77 -3.26 24.49
N SER A 194 -21.29 -4.47 24.25
CA SER A 194 -22.47 -4.96 24.99
C SER A 194 -22.21 -4.93 26.49
N PRO A 195 -23.14 -4.36 27.30
CA PRO A 195 -23.04 -4.37 28.78
C PRO A 195 -22.84 -5.78 29.35
N LEU A 196 -23.43 -6.80 28.72
CA LEU A 196 -23.25 -8.21 29.08
C LEU A 196 -21.80 -8.69 28.88
N ALA A 197 -21.17 -8.27 27.77
CA ALA A 197 -19.78 -8.60 27.49
C ALA A 197 -18.81 -7.93 28.49
N LEU A 198 -19.08 -6.68 28.87
CA LEU A 198 -18.31 -5.96 29.88
C LEU A 198 -18.43 -6.64 31.26
N ALA A 199 -19.65 -7.02 31.67
CA ALA A 199 -19.89 -7.71 32.94
C ALA A 199 -19.18 -9.08 32.96
N ALA A 200 -19.22 -9.83 31.87
CA ALA A 200 -18.51 -11.11 31.76
C ALA A 200 -16.99 -10.95 31.82
N ALA A 201 -16.43 -9.92 31.18
CA ALA A 201 -15.02 -9.61 31.23
C ALA A 201 -14.56 -9.22 32.64
N ALA A 202 -15.31 -8.35 33.33
CA ALA A 202 -15.04 -7.94 34.69
C ALA A 202 -15.03 -9.13 35.66
N GLU A 203 -16.02 -10.03 35.54
CA GLU A 203 -16.08 -11.24 36.36
C GLU A 203 -14.89 -12.18 36.10
N ARG A 204 -14.44 -12.30 34.84
CA ARG A 204 -13.28 -13.09 34.47
C ARG A 204 -11.98 -12.53 35.06
N LEU A 205 -11.79 -11.19 35.06
CA LEU A 205 -10.65 -10.52 35.65
C LEU A 205 -10.59 -10.69 37.17
N ARG A 206 -11.76 -10.59 37.86
CA ARG A 206 -11.86 -10.86 39.29
C ARG A 206 -11.43 -12.28 39.63
N ARG A 207 -11.90 -13.29 38.86
CA ARG A 207 -11.49 -14.70 39.05
C ARG A 207 -10.02 -14.94 38.81
N GLN A 208 -9.37 -14.14 37.97
CA GLN A 208 -7.93 -14.20 37.73
C GLN A 208 -7.08 -13.44 38.74
N GLY A 209 -7.69 -12.87 39.81
CA GLY A 209 -7.00 -12.11 40.84
C GLY A 209 -6.51 -10.74 40.40
N LYS A 210 -7.15 -10.15 39.38
CA LYS A 210 -6.84 -8.80 38.85
C LYS A 210 -8.05 -7.84 39.04
N PRO A 211 -8.48 -7.58 40.30
CA PRO A 211 -9.68 -6.80 40.57
C PRO A 211 -9.55 -5.33 40.13
N ASP A 212 -8.34 -4.79 40.10
CA ASP A 212 -8.09 -3.37 39.76
C ASP A 212 -8.20 -3.10 38.25
N MET A 213 -8.39 -4.13 37.43
CA MET A 213 -8.59 -4.01 35.98
C MET A 213 -10.03 -4.33 35.55
N ALA A 214 -10.95 -4.54 36.51
CA ALA A 214 -12.33 -4.97 36.24
C ALA A 214 -13.33 -3.80 36.23
#